data_c89722b3b75f471c9fc582625594a020
#
_entry.id   c89722b3b75f471c9fc582625594a020
#
_cell.length_a   1.000
_cell.length_b   1.000
_cell.length_c   1.000
_cell.angle_alpha   90.00
_cell.angle_beta   90.00
_cell.angle_gamma   90.00
#
_symmetry.space_group_name_H-M   'P 1'
#
loop_
_entity.id
_entity.type
_entity.pdbx_description
1 polymer ?
#
loop_
_entity_poly.entity_id
_entity_poly.type
_entity_poly.pdbx_seq_one_letter_code
_entity_poly.pdbx_strand_id
1 'polypeptide(L)'
;VVIALSNSGETGEVLHILPSLRRIGAKLIAMVGNAESSLAKNSDITLDVGVSQEACPLGLAPTSSTTAALAYGDALALALLSKRKFTASQFAVFHPGGSLGRKLLLTVEDIMHSGADNPVVNGATTVQDALFVITDKGLGAVSVVDDNEIMIGVLTDGDIRRGLSKGIDFLQRPVTELMTRAPKTITKDKLAAQALHLMESNSPKPITVLPVIDEERRVIGLLHMTDLVRQGVV
;
A
#
# COMPACT_ATOMS: atom_id res chain seq x y z
N VAL A 1 -18.31 -14.82 21.52
CA VAL A 1 -17.88 -16.17 21.09
C VAL A 1 -16.51 -16.43 21.65
N VAL A 2 -16.30 -17.64 22.21
CA VAL A 2 -14.99 -18.11 22.71
C VAL A 2 -14.60 -19.36 21.93
N ILE A 3 -13.36 -19.46 21.53
CA ILE A 3 -12.78 -20.68 20.95
C ILE A 3 -11.82 -21.27 21.98
N ALA A 4 -12.11 -22.47 22.45
CA ALA A 4 -11.27 -23.17 23.41
C ALA A 4 -10.53 -24.33 22.71
N LEU A 5 -9.20 -24.38 22.89
CA LEU A 5 -8.34 -25.39 22.28
C LEU A 5 -7.80 -26.33 23.36
N SER A 6 -7.98 -27.63 23.16
CA SER A 6 -7.43 -28.66 24.00
C SER A 6 -7.37 -29.97 23.22
N ASN A 7 -6.19 -30.51 22.94
CA ASN A 7 -6.07 -31.74 22.17
C ASN A 7 -6.79 -32.93 22.86
N SER A 8 -6.60 -33.11 24.17
CA SER A 8 -7.34 -34.14 24.94
C SER A 8 -8.79 -33.78 25.17
N GLY A 9 -9.14 -32.43 25.18
CA GLY A 9 -10.41 -31.92 25.62
C GLY A 9 -10.71 -32.09 27.12
N GLU A 10 -9.69 -32.48 27.91
CA GLU A 10 -9.77 -32.75 29.36
C GLU A 10 -8.81 -31.87 30.19
N THR A 11 -8.26 -30.80 29.58
CA THR A 11 -7.37 -29.82 30.25
C THR A 11 -8.12 -29.14 31.39
N GLY A 12 -7.70 -29.37 32.64
CA GLY A 12 -8.40 -28.89 33.84
C GLY A 12 -8.63 -27.38 33.86
N GLU A 13 -7.58 -26.60 33.53
CA GLU A 13 -7.68 -25.11 33.48
C GLU A 13 -8.72 -24.64 32.49
N VAL A 14 -8.88 -25.30 31.34
CA VAL A 14 -9.88 -24.98 30.34
C VAL A 14 -11.27 -25.36 30.84
N LEU A 15 -11.43 -26.53 31.45
CA LEU A 15 -12.74 -26.98 31.95
C LEU A 15 -13.23 -26.13 33.12
N HIS A 16 -12.34 -25.62 33.98
CA HIS A 16 -12.69 -24.79 35.14
C HIS A 16 -13.34 -23.44 34.75
N ILE A 17 -13.06 -22.88 33.57
CA ILE A 17 -13.66 -21.61 33.15
C ILE A 17 -15.03 -21.78 32.49
N LEU A 18 -15.43 -22.99 32.09
CA LEU A 18 -16.67 -23.25 31.36
C LEU A 18 -17.94 -22.77 32.09
N PRO A 19 -18.08 -22.97 33.43
CA PRO A 19 -19.25 -22.45 34.15
C PRO A 19 -19.38 -20.92 34.05
N SER A 20 -18.24 -20.19 34.10
CA SER A 20 -18.21 -18.75 33.98
C SER A 20 -18.61 -18.31 32.57
N LEU A 21 -18.10 -18.97 31.52
CA LEU A 21 -18.46 -18.69 30.13
C LEU A 21 -19.95 -18.90 29.88
N ARG A 22 -20.53 -19.97 30.44
CA ARG A 22 -21.98 -20.21 30.37
C ARG A 22 -22.79 -19.13 31.08
N ARG A 23 -22.34 -18.69 32.28
CA ARG A 23 -23.03 -17.63 33.05
C ARG A 23 -23.11 -16.31 32.31
N ILE A 24 -22.07 -15.94 31.58
CA ILE A 24 -22.05 -14.69 30.76
C ILE A 24 -22.71 -14.88 29.39
N GLY A 25 -23.23 -16.06 29.09
CA GLY A 25 -23.90 -16.36 27.82
C GLY A 25 -22.99 -16.42 26.59
N ALA A 26 -21.70 -16.66 26.79
CA ALA A 26 -20.75 -16.75 25.66
C ALA A 26 -21.00 -18.05 24.89
N LYS A 27 -21.07 -17.93 23.56
CA LYS A 27 -21.05 -19.12 22.68
C LYS A 27 -19.65 -19.72 22.65
N LEU A 28 -19.59 -21.04 22.82
CA LEU A 28 -18.33 -21.79 22.93
C LEU A 28 -18.14 -22.69 21.71
N ILE A 29 -16.99 -22.56 21.09
CA ILE A 29 -16.48 -23.45 20.04
C ILE A 29 -15.29 -24.21 20.61
N ALA A 30 -15.35 -25.55 20.64
CA ALA A 30 -14.23 -26.39 21.05
C ALA A 30 -13.43 -26.83 19.82
N MET A 31 -12.11 -26.68 19.86
CA MET A 31 -11.18 -27.32 18.93
C MET A 31 -10.45 -28.43 19.71
N VAL A 32 -10.76 -29.66 19.42
CA VAL A 32 -10.32 -30.83 20.19
C VAL A 32 -9.84 -31.97 19.30
N GLY A 33 -8.96 -32.80 19.81
CA GLY A 33 -8.54 -34.04 19.16
C GLY A 33 -9.44 -35.24 19.53
N ASN A 34 -10.39 -35.04 20.47
CA ASN A 34 -11.37 -36.06 20.87
C ASN A 34 -12.77 -35.41 20.97
N ALA A 35 -13.63 -35.72 20.02
CA ALA A 35 -14.99 -35.22 19.97
C ALA A 35 -15.90 -35.71 21.12
N GLU A 36 -15.51 -36.78 21.85
CA GLU A 36 -16.22 -37.32 22.99
C GLU A 36 -15.77 -36.74 24.35
N SER A 37 -14.83 -35.80 24.30
CA SER A 37 -14.26 -35.17 25.51
C SER A 37 -15.23 -34.29 26.26
N SER A 38 -14.88 -33.98 27.53
CA SER A 38 -15.65 -33.07 28.38
C SER A 38 -15.81 -31.66 27.76
N LEU A 39 -14.74 -31.13 27.15
CA LEU A 39 -14.80 -29.82 26.47
C LEU A 39 -15.77 -29.85 25.29
N ALA A 40 -15.70 -30.89 24.45
CA ALA A 40 -16.60 -31.05 23.30
C ALA A 40 -18.08 -31.09 23.73
N LYS A 41 -18.40 -31.95 24.72
CA LYS A 41 -19.78 -32.11 25.26
C LYS A 41 -20.33 -30.84 25.92
N ASN A 42 -19.45 -29.94 26.33
CA ASN A 42 -19.82 -28.67 26.96
C ASN A 42 -19.79 -27.48 26.00
N SER A 43 -19.51 -27.67 24.72
CA SER A 43 -19.46 -26.63 23.69
C SER A 43 -20.74 -26.54 22.86
N ASP A 44 -20.98 -25.38 22.22
CA ASP A 44 -22.08 -25.20 21.24
C ASP A 44 -21.68 -25.81 19.87
N ILE A 45 -20.40 -25.79 19.55
CA ILE A 45 -19.86 -26.33 18.30
C ILE A 45 -18.54 -27.05 18.62
N THR A 46 -18.35 -28.24 18.08
CA THR A 46 -17.11 -29.00 18.18
C THR A 46 -16.45 -29.07 16.82
N LEU A 47 -15.18 -28.70 16.77
CA LEU A 47 -14.28 -28.83 15.62
C LEU A 47 -13.27 -29.93 15.96
N ASP A 48 -13.38 -31.06 15.27
CA ASP A 48 -12.47 -32.17 15.41
C ASP A 48 -11.17 -31.86 14.62
N VAL A 49 -10.08 -31.70 15.34
CA VAL A 49 -8.72 -31.48 14.82
C VAL A 49 -7.79 -32.64 15.20
N GLY A 50 -8.37 -33.81 15.46
CA GLY A 50 -7.66 -35.00 15.86
C GLY A 50 -6.63 -35.44 14.83
N VAL A 51 -5.52 -35.97 15.31
CA VAL A 51 -4.46 -36.56 14.48
C VAL A 51 -4.26 -37.98 14.89
N SER A 52 -3.83 -38.85 13.97
CA SER A 52 -3.62 -40.28 14.26
C SER A 52 -2.43 -40.52 15.19
N GLN A 53 -1.41 -39.65 15.10
CA GLN A 53 -0.21 -39.73 16.00
C GLN A 53 0.53 -38.40 15.98
N GLU A 54 1.28 -38.15 17.05
CA GLU A 54 2.23 -37.05 17.10
C GLU A 54 3.52 -37.42 16.35
N ALA A 55 4.16 -36.40 15.72
CA ALA A 55 5.46 -36.60 15.06
C ALA A 55 6.60 -36.75 16.07
N CYS A 56 6.38 -36.44 17.35
CA CYS A 56 7.34 -36.64 18.42
C CYS A 56 7.64 -38.13 18.58
N PRO A 57 8.92 -38.58 18.53
CA PRO A 57 9.28 -39.98 18.66
C PRO A 57 8.85 -40.63 20.01
N LEU A 58 8.69 -39.80 21.03
CA LEU A 58 8.21 -40.22 22.34
C LEU A 58 6.68 -40.17 22.49
N GLY A 59 5.97 -39.60 21.51
CA GLY A 59 4.53 -39.39 21.59
C GLY A 59 4.06 -38.39 22.66
N LEU A 60 4.99 -37.62 23.25
CA LEU A 60 4.69 -36.74 24.38
C LEU A 60 4.54 -35.27 24.00
N ALA A 61 5.37 -34.79 23.07
CA ALA A 61 5.33 -33.39 22.66
C ALA A 61 4.25 -33.15 21.57
N PRO A 62 3.37 -32.16 21.75
CA PRO A 62 2.40 -31.80 20.73
C PRO A 62 3.12 -31.23 19.49
N THR A 63 2.89 -31.84 18.36
CA THR A 63 3.54 -31.56 17.08
C THR A 63 2.51 -31.58 15.92
N SER A 64 2.07 -32.78 15.53
CA SER A 64 1.03 -32.96 14.52
C SER A 64 -0.29 -32.30 14.94
N SER A 65 -0.67 -32.48 16.22
CA SER A 65 -1.89 -31.88 16.77
C SER A 65 -1.87 -30.36 16.76
N THR A 66 -0.74 -29.71 17.11
CA THR A 66 -0.62 -28.24 17.05
C THR A 66 -0.64 -27.72 15.63
N THR A 67 0.00 -28.44 14.70
CA THR A 67 -0.03 -28.11 13.27
C THR A 67 -1.44 -28.23 12.70
N ALA A 68 -2.18 -29.27 13.03
CA ALA A 68 -3.57 -29.46 12.61
C ALA A 68 -4.46 -28.35 13.17
N ALA A 69 -4.34 -28.01 14.45
CA ALA A 69 -5.10 -26.93 15.08
C ALA A 69 -4.81 -25.57 14.44
N LEU A 70 -3.53 -25.28 14.12
CA LEU A 70 -3.14 -24.03 13.42
C LEU A 70 -3.76 -23.97 12.02
N ALA A 71 -3.60 -25.03 11.23
CA ALA A 71 -4.14 -25.08 9.87
C ALA A 71 -5.68 -24.92 9.86
N TYR A 72 -6.36 -25.52 10.83
CA TYR A 72 -7.80 -25.39 10.97
C TYR A 72 -8.22 -23.98 11.38
N GLY A 73 -7.46 -23.35 12.27
CA GLY A 73 -7.65 -21.96 12.67
C GLY A 73 -7.51 -21.00 11.48
N ASP A 74 -6.49 -21.20 10.65
CA ASP A 74 -6.29 -20.42 9.42
C ASP A 74 -7.44 -20.61 8.44
N ALA A 75 -7.90 -21.86 8.24
CA ALA A 75 -9.04 -22.13 7.38
C ALA A 75 -10.32 -21.42 7.88
N LEU A 76 -10.57 -21.41 9.18
CA LEU A 76 -11.68 -20.72 9.79
C LEU A 76 -11.58 -19.20 9.61
N ALA A 77 -10.38 -18.63 9.81
CA ALA A 77 -10.13 -17.21 9.59
C ALA A 77 -10.37 -16.80 8.13
N LEU A 78 -9.88 -17.59 7.17
CA LEU A 78 -10.09 -17.34 5.73
C LEU A 78 -11.56 -17.47 5.33
N ALA A 79 -12.28 -18.45 5.88
CA ALA A 79 -13.72 -18.58 5.67
C ALA A 79 -14.50 -17.35 6.19
N LEU A 80 -14.10 -16.82 7.35
CA LEU A 80 -14.68 -15.59 7.91
C LEU A 80 -14.35 -14.35 7.06
N LEU A 81 -13.11 -14.22 6.59
CA LEU A 81 -12.71 -13.14 5.67
C LEU A 81 -13.58 -13.14 4.41
N SER A 82 -13.73 -14.33 3.79
CA SER A 82 -14.55 -14.52 2.60
C SER A 82 -16.02 -14.18 2.87
N LYS A 83 -16.59 -14.71 3.96
CA LYS A 83 -17.99 -14.45 4.34
C LYS A 83 -18.26 -12.98 4.62
N ARG A 84 -17.30 -12.27 5.22
CA ARG A 84 -17.41 -10.83 5.51
C ARG A 84 -17.05 -9.95 4.32
N LYS A 85 -16.65 -10.52 3.18
CA LYS A 85 -16.15 -9.79 2.01
C LYS A 85 -15.04 -8.80 2.39
N PHE A 86 -14.14 -9.25 3.29
CA PHE A 86 -13.06 -8.41 3.81
C PHE A 86 -12.08 -8.05 2.68
N THR A 87 -11.77 -6.75 2.56
CA THR A 87 -10.97 -6.22 1.43
C THR A 87 -9.52 -5.98 1.82
N ALA A 88 -8.64 -5.90 0.81
CA ALA A 88 -7.24 -5.51 1.00
C ALA A 88 -7.10 -4.13 1.67
N SER A 89 -7.97 -3.17 1.33
CA SER A 89 -7.99 -1.84 1.96
C SER A 89 -8.32 -1.91 3.44
N GLN A 90 -9.26 -2.77 3.85
CA GLN A 90 -9.55 -3.00 5.26
C GLN A 90 -8.37 -3.67 5.99
N PHE A 91 -7.67 -4.60 5.32
CA PHE A 91 -6.47 -5.22 5.88
C PHE A 91 -5.36 -4.19 6.13
N ALA A 92 -5.17 -3.27 5.20
CA ALA A 92 -4.17 -2.21 5.29
C ALA A 92 -4.37 -1.30 6.51
N VAL A 93 -5.62 -0.99 6.88
CA VAL A 93 -5.96 -0.19 8.08
C VAL A 93 -5.40 -0.82 9.36
N PHE A 94 -5.38 -2.16 9.46
CA PHE A 94 -4.82 -2.87 10.62
C PHE A 94 -3.31 -3.07 10.56
N HIS A 95 -2.69 -2.86 9.36
CA HIS A 95 -1.26 -3.04 9.14
C HIS A 95 -0.62 -1.84 8.42
N PRO A 96 -0.80 -0.59 8.91
CA PRO A 96 -0.42 0.63 8.17
C PRO A 96 1.10 0.75 7.96
N GLY A 97 1.91 0.25 8.88
CA GLY A 97 3.38 0.33 8.82
C GLY A 97 4.05 -0.70 7.91
N GLY A 98 3.34 -1.73 7.45
CA GLY A 98 3.88 -2.75 6.56
C GLY A 98 3.98 -2.27 5.09
N SER A 99 4.80 -2.94 4.28
CA SER A 99 4.90 -2.65 2.84
C SER A 99 3.55 -2.72 2.14
N LEU A 100 2.72 -3.71 2.49
CA LEU A 100 1.37 -3.86 1.96
C LEU A 100 0.46 -2.69 2.38
N GLY A 101 0.56 -2.23 3.65
CA GLY A 101 -0.21 -1.09 4.15
C GLY A 101 0.14 0.19 3.39
N ARG A 102 1.42 0.50 3.22
CA ARG A 102 1.88 1.65 2.45
C ARG A 102 1.39 1.61 0.99
N LYS A 103 1.49 0.47 0.31
CA LYS A 103 0.99 0.31 -1.08
C LYS A 103 -0.52 0.55 -1.23
N LEU A 104 -1.29 0.24 -0.20
CA LEU A 104 -2.76 0.28 -0.25
C LEU A 104 -3.37 1.55 0.36
N LEU A 105 -2.61 2.33 1.13
CA LEU A 105 -3.13 3.51 1.83
C LEU A 105 -2.47 4.81 1.39
N LEU A 106 -1.18 4.79 1.02
CA LEU A 106 -0.45 6.01 0.72
C LEU A 106 -0.96 6.64 -0.58
N THR A 107 -1.35 7.91 -0.52
CA THR A 107 -1.85 8.67 -1.66
C THR A 107 -0.74 9.52 -2.28
N VAL A 108 -0.99 10.06 -3.46
CA VAL A 108 -0.11 11.03 -4.11
C VAL A 108 0.01 12.31 -3.26
N GLU A 109 -1.09 12.75 -2.63
CA GLU A 109 -1.12 13.92 -1.73
C GLU A 109 -0.14 13.79 -0.56
N ASP A 110 0.03 12.58 -0.02
CA ASP A 110 0.93 12.32 1.12
C ASP A 110 2.42 12.44 0.77
N ILE A 111 2.77 12.41 -0.54
CA ILE A 111 4.16 12.31 -0.99
C ILE A 111 4.56 13.46 -1.92
N MET A 112 3.62 14.09 -2.62
CA MET A 112 3.93 15.10 -3.62
C MET A 112 4.61 16.32 -3.00
N HIS A 113 5.50 16.96 -3.76
CA HIS A 113 6.00 18.28 -3.45
C HIS A 113 4.95 19.32 -3.84
N SER A 114 4.48 20.12 -2.88
CA SER A 114 3.40 21.08 -3.07
C SER A 114 3.74 22.46 -2.47
N GLY A 115 2.90 23.46 -2.71
CA GLY A 115 3.09 24.81 -2.20
C GLY A 115 4.43 25.41 -2.66
N ALA A 116 5.26 25.87 -1.73
CA ALA A 116 6.55 26.49 -2.03
C ALA A 116 7.56 25.52 -2.69
N ASP A 117 7.40 24.20 -2.48
CA ASP A 117 8.30 23.18 -3.06
C ASP A 117 7.82 22.69 -4.43
N ASN A 118 6.68 23.16 -4.92
CA ASN A 118 6.16 22.79 -6.22
C ASN A 118 6.88 23.58 -7.33
N PRO A 119 7.68 22.93 -8.21
CA PRO A 119 8.40 23.61 -9.28
C PRO A 119 7.46 23.95 -10.45
N VAL A 120 6.99 25.18 -10.51
CA VAL A 120 6.08 25.69 -11.56
C VAL A 120 6.69 26.94 -12.19
N VAL A 121 6.63 27.03 -13.52
CA VAL A 121 7.00 28.23 -14.29
C VAL A 121 5.93 28.57 -15.33
N ASN A 122 5.84 29.85 -15.71
CA ASN A 122 4.98 30.29 -16.82
C ASN A 122 5.61 29.91 -18.17
N GLY A 123 4.78 29.63 -19.18
CA GLY A 123 5.23 29.27 -20.52
C GLY A 123 6.14 30.32 -21.21
N ALA A 124 6.08 31.57 -20.80
CA ALA A 124 6.95 32.66 -21.30
C ALA A 124 8.32 32.69 -20.61
N THR A 125 8.50 31.97 -19.49
CA THR A 125 9.79 31.89 -18.75
C THR A 125 10.89 31.36 -19.68
N THR A 126 12.10 31.93 -19.56
CA THR A 126 13.25 31.45 -20.34
C THR A 126 13.69 30.06 -19.84
N VAL A 127 14.30 29.26 -20.72
CA VAL A 127 14.87 27.97 -20.34
C VAL A 127 15.93 28.13 -19.25
N GLN A 128 16.72 29.23 -19.28
CA GLN A 128 17.70 29.54 -18.25
C GLN A 128 17.06 29.75 -16.87
N ASP A 129 16.00 30.55 -16.79
CA ASP A 129 15.32 30.80 -15.51
C ASP A 129 14.64 29.51 -14.98
N ALA A 130 14.04 28.73 -15.89
CA ALA A 130 13.48 27.42 -15.51
C ALA A 130 14.55 26.47 -14.98
N LEU A 131 15.79 26.49 -15.53
CA LEU A 131 16.89 25.68 -15.04
C LEU A 131 17.28 26.07 -13.59
N PHE A 132 17.23 27.36 -13.23
CA PHE A 132 17.43 27.77 -11.83
C PHE A 132 16.35 27.20 -10.92
N VAL A 133 15.07 27.21 -11.33
CA VAL A 133 13.98 26.60 -10.55
C VAL A 133 14.19 25.08 -10.42
N ILE A 134 14.55 24.38 -11.49
CA ILE A 134 14.85 22.93 -11.45
C ILE A 134 15.96 22.64 -10.45
N THR A 135 17.02 23.44 -10.47
CA THR A 135 18.20 23.27 -9.60
C THR A 135 17.86 23.57 -8.15
N ASP A 136 17.12 24.65 -7.87
CA ASP A 136 16.69 25.04 -6.52
C ASP A 136 15.80 23.98 -5.88
N LYS A 137 14.84 23.43 -6.63
CA LYS A 137 13.90 22.41 -6.13
C LYS A 137 14.48 20.99 -6.15
N GLY A 138 15.50 20.71 -6.93
CA GLY A 138 16.19 19.42 -6.94
C GLY A 138 15.37 18.24 -7.48
N LEU A 139 14.26 18.51 -8.18
CA LEU A 139 13.35 17.47 -8.71
C LEU A 139 13.60 17.13 -10.18
N GLY A 140 14.59 17.76 -10.82
CA GLY A 140 14.95 17.48 -12.20
C GLY A 140 13.91 17.87 -13.25
N ALA A 141 12.86 18.59 -12.85
CA ALA A 141 11.80 19.06 -13.75
C ALA A 141 11.05 20.26 -13.19
N VAL A 142 10.37 20.99 -14.08
CA VAL A 142 9.36 22.02 -13.75
C VAL A 142 8.08 21.75 -14.53
N SER A 143 6.95 21.98 -13.90
CA SER A 143 5.65 22.06 -14.58
C SER A 143 5.52 23.42 -15.27
N VAL A 144 5.01 23.41 -16.49
CA VAL A 144 4.82 24.65 -17.27
C VAL A 144 3.33 24.96 -17.36
N VAL A 145 2.96 26.19 -17.00
CA VAL A 145 1.57 26.66 -17.00
C VAL A 145 1.38 27.86 -17.94
N ASP A 146 0.15 28.09 -18.35
CA ASP A 146 -0.24 29.31 -19.05
C ASP A 146 -0.57 30.47 -18.09
N ASP A 147 -1.03 31.59 -18.59
CA ASP A 147 -1.40 32.77 -17.82
C ASP A 147 -2.61 32.54 -16.90
N ASN A 148 -3.39 31.49 -17.12
CA ASN A 148 -4.51 31.07 -16.28
C ASN A 148 -4.14 30.01 -15.26
N GLU A 149 -2.83 29.71 -15.09
CA GLU A 149 -2.29 28.64 -14.23
C GLU A 149 -2.65 27.23 -14.68
N ILE A 150 -3.12 27.05 -15.92
CA ILE A 150 -3.46 25.75 -16.48
C ILE A 150 -2.18 25.07 -17.01
N MET A 151 -2.03 23.82 -16.74
CA MET A 151 -0.88 23.04 -17.20
C MET A 151 -0.83 22.89 -18.70
N ILE A 152 0.28 23.31 -19.32
CA ILE A 152 0.53 23.20 -20.76
C ILE A 152 1.70 22.27 -21.11
N GLY A 153 2.55 21.91 -20.13
CA GLY A 153 3.68 21.02 -20.39
C GLY A 153 4.55 20.73 -19.17
N VAL A 154 5.61 19.99 -19.38
CA VAL A 154 6.70 19.75 -18.42
C VAL A 154 8.02 19.95 -19.11
N LEU A 155 8.99 20.61 -18.45
CA LEU A 155 10.37 20.71 -18.88
C LEU A 155 11.26 19.96 -17.91
N THR A 156 12.09 19.07 -18.42
CA THR A 156 12.99 18.23 -17.62
C THR A 156 14.47 18.54 -17.93
N ASP A 157 15.38 18.14 -17.03
CA ASP A 157 16.83 18.15 -17.28
C ASP A 157 17.19 17.42 -18.59
N GLY A 158 16.44 16.36 -18.93
CA GLY A 158 16.64 15.63 -20.17
C GLY A 158 16.30 16.46 -21.41
N ASP A 159 15.27 17.32 -21.33
CA ASP A 159 14.89 18.22 -22.43
C ASP A 159 15.97 19.30 -22.62
N ILE A 160 16.44 19.89 -21.52
CA ILE A 160 17.51 20.90 -21.54
C ILE A 160 18.79 20.30 -22.12
N ARG A 161 19.18 19.12 -21.68
CA ARG A 161 20.38 18.41 -22.17
C ARG A 161 20.28 18.14 -23.68
N ARG A 162 19.10 17.75 -24.17
CA ARG A 162 18.87 17.60 -25.62
C ARG A 162 18.91 18.94 -26.35
N GLY A 163 18.47 20.01 -25.72
CA GLY A 163 18.54 21.38 -26.27
C GLY A 163 19.99 21.83 -26.50
N LEU A 164 20.92 21.50 -25.60
CA LEU A 164 22.34 21.87 -25.72
C LEU A 164 23.00 21.43 -27.04
N SER A 165 22.54 20.34 -27.64
CA SER A 165 23.04 19.89 -28.95
C SER A 165 22.71 20.86 -30.11
N LYS A 166 21.77 21.80 -29.91
CA LYS A 166 21.33 22.80 -30.89
C LYS A 166 22.05 24.16 -30.75
N GLY A 167 23.02 24.25 -29.86
CA GLY A 167 23.71 25.51 -29.54
C GLY A 167 23.23 26.08 -28.21
N ILE A 168 23.92 27.10 -27.66
CA ILE A 168 23.61 27.64 -26.33
C ILE A 168 22.48 28.70 -26.34
N ASP A 169 22.18 29.26 -27.51
CA ASP A 169 21.17 30.33 -27.66
C ASP A 169 19.75 29.92 -27.24
N PHE A 170 19.49 28.60 -27.18
CA PHE A 170 18.20 28.10 -26.74
C PHE A 170 17.86 28.45 -25.28
N LEU A 171 18.90 28.74 -24.45
CA LEU A 171 18.68 29.11 -23.04
C LEU A 171 17.88 30.39 -22.88
N GLN A 172 17.93 31.29 -23.87
CA GLN A 172 17.17 32.53 -23.86
C GLN A 172 15.75 32.41 -24.48
N ARG A 173 15.41 31.22 -24.97
CA ARG A 173 14.10 30.96 -25.55
C ARG A 173 13.08 30.59 -24.49
N PRO A 174 11.78 30.82 -24.75
CA PRO A 174 10.73 30.39 -23.82
C PRO A 174 10.67 28.87 -23.67
N VAL A 175 10.34 28.40 -22.48
CA VAL A 175 10.26 26.97 -22.15
C VAL A 175 9.27 26.21 -23.07
N THR A 176 8.28 26.88 -23.61
CA THR A 176 7.28 26.32 -24.55
C THR A 176 7.89 25.75 -25.84
N GLU A 177 9.13 26.12 -26.20
CA GLU A 177 9.83 25.57 -27.36
C GLU A 177 10.50 24.23 -27.08
N LEU A 178 10.80 23.93 -25.81
CA LEU A 178 11.52 22.70 -25.40
C LEU A 178 10.67 21.73 -24.62
N MET A 179 9.63 22.21 -23.92
CA MET A 179 8.81 21.41 -23.05
C MET A 179 8.16 20.22 -23.75
N THR A 180 7.96 19.14 -23.04
CA THR A 180 7.06 18.07 -23.45
C THR A 180 5.62 18.55 -23.28
N ARG A 181 4.88 18.68 -24.40
CA ARG A 181 3.46 19.02 -24.42
C ARG A 181 2.63 17.78 -24.05
N ALA A 182 1.52 17.98 -23.34
CA ALA A 182 0.61 16.91 -22.91
C ALA A 182 1.34 15.75 -22.16
N PRO A 183 2.11 16.04 -21.09
CA PRO A 183 2.75 15.02 -20.30
C PRO A 183 1.71 14.15 -19.57
N LYS A 184 2.14 12.98 -19.10
CA LYS A 184 1.35 12.20 -18.12
C LYS A 184 1.17 13.03 -16.86
N THR A 185 -0.02 12.99 -16.28
CA THR A 185 -0.39 13.67 -15.04
C THR A 185 -1.17 12.72 -14.15
N ILE A 186 -1.29 13.06 -12.88
CA ILE A 186 -2.07 12.30 -11.91
C ILE A 186 -2.82 13.27 -10.98
N THR A 187 -3.91 12.83 -10.35
CA THR A 187 -4.61 13.59 -9.32
C THR A 187 -4.18 13.16 -7.92
N LYS A 188 -4.31 14.04 -6.95
CA LYS A 188 -3.78 13.86 -5.59
C LYS A 188 -4.42 12.70 -4.82
N ASP A 189 -5.68 12.35 -5.14
CA ASP A 189 -6.48 11.28 -4.53
C ASP A 189 -6.05 9.86 -4.91
N LYS A 190 -5.21 9.74 -5.94
CA LYS A 190 -4.74 8.42 -6.41
C LYS A 190 -3.72 7.82 -5.45
N LEU A 191 -3.67 6.49 -5.43
CA LEU A 191 -2.65 5.78 -4.64
C LEU A 191 -1.25 6.00 -5.22
N ALA A 192 -0.27 6.10 -4.33
CA ALA A 192 1.15 6.18 -4.70
C ALA A 192 1.60 5.00 -5.58
N ALA A 193 1.06 3.80 -5.35
CA ALA A 193 1.30 2.64 -6.19
C ALA A 193 0.78 2.81 -7.63
N GLN A 194 -0.33 3.53 -7.82
CA GLN A 194 -0.84 3.85 -9.16
C GLN A 194 0.06 4.86 -9.87
N ALA A 195 0.60 5.84 -9.13
CA ALA A 195 1.57 6.78 -9.68
C ALA A 195 2.84 6.06 -10.16
N LEU A 196 3.38 5.15 -9.33
CA LEU A 196 4.54 4.32 -9.70
C LEU A 196 4.28 3.53 -10.99
N HIS A 197 3.15 2.83 -11.04
CA HIS A 197 2.77 2.07 -12.23
C HIS A 197 2.67 2.95 -13.49
N LEU A 198 2.09 4.14 -13.35
CA LEU A 198 1.99 5.11 -14.46
C LEU A 198 3.35 5.61 -14.93
N MET A 199 4.30 5.82 -14.01
CA MET A 199 5.67 6.21 -14.32
C MET A 199 6.43 5.09 -15.04
N GLU A 200 6.37 3.86 -14.53
CA GLU A 200 7.09 2.69 -15.07
C GLU A 200 6.53 2.25 -16.44
N SER A 201 5.20 2.25 -16.58
CA SER A 201 4.52 1.81 -17.82
C SER A 201 4.55 2.86 -18.94
N ASN A 202 5.15 4.02 -18.73
CA ASN A 202 5.23 5.04 -19.77
C ASN A 202 6.09 4.58 -20.95
N SER A 203 5.59 4.81 -22.17
CA SER A 203 6.29 4.46 -23.42
C SER A 203 6.70 5.72 -24.17
N PRO A 204 7.87 5.77 -24.82
CA PRO A 204 8.84 4.67 -25.03
C PRO A 204 9.81 4.41 -23.87
N LYS A 205 9.83 5.22 -22.84
CA LYS A 205 10.70 5.08 -21.66
C LYS A 205 9.96 5.45 -20.39
N PRO A 206 10.25 4.79 -19.26
CA PRO A 206 9.78 5.21 -17.94
C PRO A 206 10.08 6.69 -17.68
N ILE A 207 9.23 7.34 -16.90
CA ILE A 207 9.39 8.72 -16.44
C ILE A 207 9.67 8.75 -14.95
N THR A 208 10.46 9.72 -14.52
CA THR A 208 10.87 9.87 -13.11
C THR A 208 10.10 10.95 -12.37
N VAL A 209 9.37 11.78 -13.09
CA VAL A 209 8.57 12.87 -12.53
C VAL A 209 7.14 12.80 -13.08
N LEU A 210 6.18 13.16 -12.24
CA LEU A 210 4.76 13.13 -12.60
C LEU A 210 4.08 14.37 -12.00
N PRO A 211 3.67 15.35 -12.83
CA PRO A 211 2.92 16.48 -12.37
C PRO A 211 1.56 16.06 -11.77
N VAL A 212 1.21 16.68 -10.65
CA VAL A 212 -0.07 16.46 -9.97
C VAL A 212 -0.98 17.64 -10.26
N ILE A 213 -2.17 17.36 -10.78
CA ILE A 213 -3.14 18.36 -11.18
C ILE A 213 -4.47 18.18 -10.45
N ASP A 214 -5.24 19.26 -10.35
CA ASP A 214 -6.63 19.24 -9.90
C ASP A 214 -7.60 18.98 -11.06
N GLU A 215 -8.91 19.09 -10.78
CA GLU A 215 -9.99 18.88 -11.77
C GLU A 215 -9.99 19.96 -12.86
N GLU A 216 -9.55 21.18 -12.55
CA GLU A 216 -9.39 22.31 -13.47
C GLU A 216 -8.07 22.28 -14.26
N ARG A 217 -7.26 21.22 -14.10
CA ARG A 217 -5.93 21.05 -14.69
C ARG A 217 -4.87 22.04 -14.18
N ARG A 218 -5.05 22.65 -13.02
CA ARG A 218 -4.03 23.46 -12.38
C ARG A 218 -2.99 22.57 -11.72
N VAL A 219 -1.74 22.99 -11.74
CA VAL A 219 -0.64 22.23 -11.12
C VAL A 219 -0.63 22.48 -9.62
N ILE A 220 -0.95 21.43 -8.86
CA ILE A 220 -0.98 21.48 -7.38
C ILE A 220 0.24 20.82 -6.73
N GLY A 221 1.07 20.11 -7.51
CA GLY A 221 2.28 19.48 -7.01
C GLY A 221 3.08 18.76 -8.09
N LEU A 222 4.24 18.25 -7.68
CA LEU A 222 5.08 17.37 -8.48
C LEU A 222 5.47 16.15 -7.65
N LEU A 223 5.38 14.97 -8.23
CA LEU A 223 5.81 13.72 -7.63
C LEU A 223 7.09 13.22 -8.29
N HIS A 224 8.09 12.87 -7.50
CA HIS A 224 9.33 12.28 -8.01
C HIS A 224 9.43 10.79 -7.63
N MET A 225 9.96 9.97 -8.53
CA MET A 225 10.07 8.51 -8.34
C MET A 225 10.87 8.13 -7.09
N THR A 226 11.92 8.91 -6.74
CA THR A 226 12.72 8.64 -5.53
C THR A 226 11.91 8.77 -4.24
N ASP A 227 10.87 9.61 -4.23
CA ASP A 227 10.03 9.75 -3.04
C ASP A 227 9.14 8.53 -2.85
N LEU A 228 8.64 7.94 -3.94
CA LEU A 228 7.92 6.66 -3.90
C LEU A 228 8.80 5.53 -3.35
N VAL A 229 10.08 5.50 -3.77
CA VAL A 229 11.06 4.52 -3.26
C VAL A 229 11.34 4.74 -1.78
N ARG A 230 11.59 5.99 -1.35
CA ARG A 230 11.82 6.34 0.07
C ARG A 230 10.66 5.97 0.97
N GLN A 231 9.44 6.09 0.48
CA GLN A 231 8.23 5.71 1.22
C GLN A 231 7.93 4.20 1.18
N GLY A 232 8.77 3.41 0.48
CA GLY A 232 8.61 1.96 0.41
C GLY A 232 7.35 1.51 -0.36
N VAL A 233 6.99 2.25 -1.40
CA VAL A 233 5.88 1.92 -2.31
C VAL A 233 6.31 0.86 -3.33
N VAL A 234 7.61 0.68 -3.50
CA VAL A 234 8.26 -0.28 -4.42
C VAL A 234 8.28 -1.69 -3.84
#